data_3a7d2b093f63033680bd7e7a74879d8c
#
_entry.id   3a7d2b093f63033680bd7e7a74879d8c
#
_cell.length_a   1.000
_cell.length_b   1.000
_cell.length_c   1.000
_cell.angle_alpha   90.00
_cell.angle_beta   90.00
_cell.angle_gamma   90.00
#
_symmetry.space_group_name_H-M   'P 1'
#
loop_
_entity.id
_entity.type
_entity.pdbx_description
1 polymer ?
#
loop_
_entity_poly.entity_id
_entity_poly.type
_entity_poly.pdbx_seq_one_letter_code
_entity_poly.pdbx_strand_id
1 'polypeptide(L)'
;MLKRTSFIVAGASLAIMSCAIAGGDPDANANASGTNNTSSAQTTASSGSAQAMDNSQVSSTAANMSTNSGSTSQNEASAEGRNEQGFEAVENDELVIDTNSLADRDGMGSIQVQWQISDDGDNWMVLPGAIQPRFVPRDAEVGKFLRVQISYVDGQGNPEMMISPMSQPVRNVNDKPMGRPELRGEAKEDSVLAIDSSRISDEDGLGALSYIWQRSSERTNWENFPDQFKDTIRLTQSDVGFSYRAVVSYIDGFGTRETLVTDSSEVVANVDNPLEGKVVVRGQSIEGAELTANTSTLSDFDGISSMNLAWETSTDGRTWRELDYAQGTRNLNLVQELVGVRVRARVNVV
;
A
#
# COMPACT_ATOMS: atom_id res chain seq x y z
N MET A 1 21.31 18.16 1.38
CA MET A 1 22.37 18.72 2.25
C MET A 1 22.42 17.78 3.45
N LEU A 2 23.40 16.84 3.47
CA LEU A 2 23.53 15.92 4.60
C LEU A 2 23.77 16.71 5.88
N LYS A 3 22.93 16.50 6.87
CA LYS A 3 23.19 16.96 8.23
C LYS A 3 24.25 16.05 8.85
N ARG A 4 25.18 16.62 9.59
CA ARG A 4 26.18 15.87 10.34
C ARG A 4 25.88 15.99 11.82
N THR A 5 25.66 14.86 12.47
CA THR A 5 25.53 14.80 13.92
C THR A 5 26.85 14.28 14.50
N SER A 6 27.58 15.12 15.24
CA SER A 6 28.79 14.73 15.95
C SER A 6 28.47 14.49 17.42
N PHE A 7 28.93 13.39 17.98
CA PHE A 7 28.82 13.12 19.40
C PHE A 7 30.21 12.86 20.00
N ILE A 8 30.36 13.27 21.25
CA ILE A 8 31.62 13.16 21.99
C ILE A 8 31.55 11.90 22.85
N VAL A 9 32.52 11.02 22.71
CA VAL A 9 32.74 9.93 23.64
C VAL A 9 33.45 10.50 24.87
N ALA A 10 32.69 10.81 25.94
CA ALA A 10 33.26 11.30 27.19
C ALA A 10 34.11 10.21 27.84
N GLY A 11 35.40 10.51 28.05
CA GLY A 11 36.30 9.61 28.76
C GLY A 11 35.90 9.45 30.22
N ALA A 12 35.38 8.27 30.57
CA ALA A 12 35.26 7.89 31.97
C ALA A 12 36.64 7.43 32.48
N SER A 13 37.08 7.99 33.61
CA SER A 13 38.29 7.49 34.31
C SER A 13 38.15 6.02 34.58
N LEU A 14 39.01 5.23 33.95
CA LEU A 14 39.03 3.77 34.04
C LEU A 14 39.51 3.34 35.41
N ALA A 15 38.61 2.66 36.16
CA ALA A 15 39.05 1.85 37.29
C ALA A 15 39.59 0.53 36.75
N ILE A 16 40.87 0.28 37.01
CA ILE A 16 41.61 -0.90 36.59
C ILE A 16 40.95 -2.15 37.18
N MET A 17 40.34 -2.97 36.36
CA MET A 17 39.94 -4.32 36.73
C MET A 17 40.86 -5.31 36.04
N SER A 18 41.94 -5.68 36.76
CA SER A 18 42.84 -6.77 36.36
C SER A 18 42.09 -8.09 36.44
N CYS A 19 41.79 -8.67 35.30
CA CYS A 19 41.29 -10.04 35.22
C CYS A 19 42.52 -10.98 35.12
N ALA A 20 42.88 -11.63 36.25
CA ALA A 20 43.86 -12.70 36.27
C ALA A 20 43.29 -13.94 35.60
N ILE A 21 43.89 -14.39 34.52
CA ILE A 21 43.59 -15.68 33.89
C ILE A 21 44.29 -16.77 34.74
N ALA A 22 43.49 -17.55 35.48
CA ALA A 22 43.95 -18.80 36.06
C ALA A 22 43.72 -19.91 35.04
N GLY A 23 44.82 -20.51 34.55
CA GLY A 23 44.79 -21.71 33.73
C GLY A 23 44.40 -22.94 34.57
N GLY A 24 43.68 -23.85 33.97
CA GLY A 24 43.35 -25.16 34.51
C GLY A 24 42.91 -26.10 33.41
N ASP A 25 43.67 -27.12 33.24
CA ASP A 25 43.78 -28.15 32.21
C ASP A 25 42.61 -29.15 32.27
N PRO A 26 42.41 -30.00 31.22
CA PRO A 26 41.19 -30.73 30.92
C PRO A 26 41.21 -32.16 31.50
N ASP A 27 40.07 -32.76 31.51
CA ASP A 27 39.71 -34.17 31.41
C ASP A 27 38.60 -34.59 32.39
N ALA A 28 37.50 -35.04 31.87
CA ALA A 28 36.87 -36.34 32.16
C ALA A 28 35.42 -36.38 31.65
N ASN A 29 35.25 -37.02 30.58
CA ASN A 29 34.44 -38.16 30.19
C ASN A 29 33.31 -38.62 31.14
N ALA A 30 32.15 -38.83 30.55
CA ALA A 30 31.24 -40.01 30.60
C ALA A 30 29.77 -39.67 30.78
N ASN A 31 29.03 -39.83 29.72
CA ASN A 31 28.06 -40.88 29.43
C ASN A 31 26.79 -41.01 30.32
N ALA A 32 25.64 -40.91 29.72
CA ALA A 32 24.49 -41.82 29.70
C ALA A 32 23.16 -41.04 29.61
N SER A 33 22.51 -41.17 28.48
CA SER A 33 21.41 -42.10 28.15
C SER A 33 20.07 -41.84 28.89
N GLY A 34 19.06 -41.63 28.09
CA GLY A 34 17.76 -42.21 28.39
C GLY A 34 16.54 -41.29 28.32
N THR A 35 15.91 -41.41 27.20
CA THR A 35 14.54 -41.84 26.89
C THR A 35 13.37 -40.88 27.10
N ASN A 36 12.75 -40.62 25.97
CA ASN A 36 11.32 -40.58 25.63
C ASN A 36 10.27 -40.35 26.73
N ASN A 37 9.34 -39.42 26.49
CA ASN A 37 7.98 -39.83 26.15
C ASN A 37 7.08 -38.70 25.65
N THR A 38 6.32 -39.05 24.65
CA THR A 38 5.17 -38.44 23.99
C THR A 38 3.94 -38.33 24.87
N SER A 39 3.09 -37.31 24.63
CA SER A 39 1.63 -37.41 24.53
C SER A 39 1.03 -35.99 24.44
N SER A 40 0.48 -35.55 23.40
CA SER A 40 -0.80 -35.62 22.69
C SER A 40 -2.03 -35.10 23.47
N ALA A 41 -2.76 -34.24 22.77
CA ALA A 41 -4.19 -33.97 22.73
C ALA A 41 -4.77 -33.07 23.84
N GLN A 42 -5.70 -32.22 23.69
CA GLN A 42 -6.80 -31.97 22.75
C GLN A 42 -7.59 -30.74 23.24
N THR A 43 -8.00 -29.93 22.32
CA THR A 43 -9.24 -29.15 22.21
C THR A 43 -10.16 -28.91 23.40
N THR A 44 -10.61 -27.66 23.61
CA THR A 44 -12.05 -27.31 23.51
C THR A 44 -12.25 -25.80 23.33
N ALA A 45 -13.12 -25.48 22.41
CA ALA A 45 -13.68 -24.16 22.17
C ALA A 45 -14.81 -23.88 23.17
N SER A 46 -14.98 -22.61 23.56
CA SER A 46 -16.30 -22.12 23.98
C SER A 46 -16.43 -20.61 23.74
N SER A 47 -17.47 -20.31 23.03
CA SER A 47 -18.07 -19.05 22.70
C SER A 47 -18.64 -18.29 23.91
N GLY A 48 -18.72 -16.95 23.78
CA GLY A 48 -19.61 -16.17 24.66
C GLY A 48 -19.38 -14.67 24.62
N SER A 49 -20.06 -14.02 23.72
CA SER A 49 -20.95 -12.85 23.87
C SER A 49 -20.46 -11.57 24.54
N ALA A 50 -20.65 -10.51 23.77
CA ALA A 50 -20.70 -9.08 24.01
C ALA A 50 -21.39 -8.63 25.31
N GLN A 51 -20.92 -7.50 25.86
CA GLN A 51 -21.78 -6.33 26.10
C GLN A 51 -20.94 -5.09 26.44
N ALA A 52 -21.34 -3.99 25.82
CA ALA A 52 -20.91 -2.62 26.06
C ALA A 52 -21.58 -2.04 27.31
N MET A 53 -20.93 -1.03 27.92
CA MET A 53 -21.49 0.16 28.56
C MET A 53 -20.36 0.88 29.30
N ASP A 54 -20.02 2.04 28.92
CA ASP A 54 -20.50 3.42 29.13
C ASP A 54 -20.10 4.01 30.49
N ASN A 55 -19.36 5.08 30.35
CA ASN A 55 -19.44 6.40 30.94
C ASN A 55 -18.91 6.73 32.35
N SER A 56 -18.24 7.88 32.29
CA SER A 56 -18.18 9.02 33.21
C SER A 56 -17.15 9.06 34.33
N GLN A 57 -16.28 10.00 34.08
CA GLN A 57 -15.82 11.10 34.96
C GLN A 57 -16.00 10.92 36.47
N VAL A 58 -14.96 11.27 37.21
CA VAL A 58 -14.97 12.39 38.18
C VAL A 58 -13.55 12.72 38.66
N SER A 59 -13.32 13.99 38.73
CA SER A 59 -12.21 14.81 39.22
C SER A 59 -12.05 14.74 40.73
N SER A 60 -10.86 15.04 41.21
CA SER A 60 -10.48 16.02 42.20
C SER A 60 -9.67 15.54 43.41
N THR A 61 -8.64 16.30 43.58
CA THR A 61 -8.14 17.06 44.74
C THR A 61 -7.22 16.39 45.74
N ALA A 62 -6.15 17.13 45.84
CA ALA A 62 -5.05 17.20 46.76
C ALA A 62 -5.35 16.93 48.26
N ALA A 63 -4.36 16.41 48.95
CA ALA A 63 -3.95 16.95 50.23
C ALA A 63 -2.54 16.54 50.62
N ASN A 64 -1.80 17.55 50.92
CA ASN A 64 -0.48 17.64 51.51
C ASN A 64 -0.47 17.12 52.95
N MET A 65 0.53 16.39 53.38
CA MET A 65 1.00 16.49 54.78
C MET A 65 2.45 16.03 54.91
N SER A 66 3.26 17.00 55.31
CA SER A 66 4.62 16.93 55.77
C SER A 66 4.67 16.32 57.18
N THR A 67 5.62 15.46 57.49
CA THR A 67 6.27 15.41 58.81
C THR A 67 7.73 14.95 58.68
N ASN A 68 8.53 15.75 59.31
CA ASN A 68 9.97 15.78 59.47
C ASN A 68 10.40 14.74 60.57
N SER A 69 11.52 14.08 60.41
CA SER A 69 12.71 14.12 61.30
C SER A 69 13.55 12.84 61.25
N GLY A 70 14.87 13.01 61.23
CA GLY A 70 15.83 12.02 61.71
C GLY A 70 17.06 11.79 60.84
N SER A 71 18.04 12.63 61.02
CA SER A 71 19.44 12.55 60.65
C SER A 71 20.09 11.19 60.87
N THR A 72 20.80 10.67 59.89
CA THR A 72 22.13 10.03 60.07
C THR A 72 22.90 10.13 58.73
N SER A 73 24.04 10.76 58.83
CA SER A 73 25.04 10.92 57.76
C SER A 73 25.63 9.56 57.37
N GLN A 74 25.50 9.21 56.13
CA GLN A 74 26.54 8.39 55.47
C GLN A 74 26.76 9.01 54.09
N ASN A 75 28.01 9.35 53.85
CA ASN A 75 28.57 9.83 52.59
C ASN A 75 28.35 8.75 51.52
N GLU A 76 27.28 8.84 50.83
CA GLU A 76 27.21 8.26 49.47
C GLU A 76 27.47 9.43 48.50
N ALA A 77 28.56 9.29 47.80
CA ALA A 77 28.89 10.16 46.69
C ALA A 77 27.67 10.12 45.73
N SER A 78 26.95 11.22 45.73
CA SER A 78 25.93 11.50 44.74
C SER A 78 26.58 11.33 43.37
N ALA A 79 26.23 10.26 42.68
CA ALA A 79 26.36 10.18 41.25
C ALA A 79 25.51 11.33 40.69
N GLU A 80 26.17 12.47 40.48
CA GLU A 80 25.55 13.60 39.76
C GLU A 80 24.95 13.06 38.47
N GLY A 81 23.68 13.38 38.24
CA GLY A 81 22.87 12.93 37.16
C GLY A 81 23.60 12.97 35.82
N ARG A 82 23.97 11.81 35.34
CA ARG A 82 24.28 11.66 33.93
C ARG A 82 22.99 11.91 33.21
N ASN A 83 23.02 12.96 32.42
CA ASN A 83 22.00 13.19 31.40
C ASN A 83 22.13 12.00 30.44
N GLU A 84 21.39 10.91 30.72
CA GLU A 84 21.39 9.66 29.91
C GLU A 84 20.61 9.85 28.61
N GLN A 85 20.53 11.07 28.13
CA GLN A 85 19.95 11.34 26.83
C GLN A 85 20.99 10.92 25.79
N GLY A 86 20.82 9.72 25.23
CA GLY A 86 21.64 9.22 24.14
C GLY A 86 21.68 10.20 22.95
N PHE A 87 22.65 10.06 22.08
CA PHE A 87 22.73 10.92 20.88
C PHE A 87 21.62 10.60 19.87
N GLU A 88 21.21 11.61 19.12
CA GLU A 88 20.21 11.49 18.07
C GLU A 88 20.83 10.76 16.86
N ALA A 89 20.13 9.76 16.34
CA ALA A 89 20.49 9.06 15.13
C ALA A 89 19.29 9.11 14.16
N VAL A 90 19.56 9.50 12.93
CA VAL A 90 18.56 9.64 11.88
C VAL A 90 19.05 8.88 10.66
N GLU A 91 18.15 8.18 10.04
CA GLU A 91 18.44 7.50 8.78
C GLU A 91 18.99 8.48 7.74
N ASN A 92 19.93 8.01 6.92
CA ASN A 92 20.62 8.77 5.89
C ASN A 92 21.48 9.96 6.38
N ASP A 93 21.51 10.26 7.70
CA ASP A 93 22.41 11.25 8.27
C ASP A 93 23.75 10.62 8.71
N GLU A 94 24.86 11.31 8.45
CA GLU A 94 26.19 10.83 8.83
C GLU A 94 26.43 11.00 10.34
N LEU A 95 26.65 9.91 11.05
CA LEU A 95 27.15 9.88 12.42
C LEU A 95 28.68 9.92 12.41
N VAL A 96 29.26 10.77 13.23
CA VAL A 96 30.73 10.93 13.32
C VAL A 96 31.15 10.86 14.76
N ILE A 97 32.14 10.00 15.03
CA ILE A 97 32.78 9.90 16.35
C ILE A 97 33.80 11.01 16.49
N ASP A 98 33.71 11.79 17.56
CA ASP A 98 34.75 12.73 17.96
C ASP A 98 35.64 12.06 19.01
N THR A 99 36.87 11.72 18.62
CA THR A 99 37.90 11.12 19.47
C THR A 99 38.92 12.11 20.00
N ASN A 100 38.78 13.42 19.71
CA ASN A 100 39.77 14.42 20.09
C ASN A 100 39.85 14.66 21.61
N SER A 101 38.82 14.32 22.35
CA SER A 101 38.75 14.44 23.81
C SER A 101 39.34 13.22 24.55
N LEU A 102 39.67 12.16 23.80
CA LEU A 102 40.25 10.96 24.39
C LEU A 102 41.70 11.22 24.76
N ALA A 103 42.08 10.85 25.97
CA ALA A 103 43.44 10.95 26.46
C ALA A 103 43.73 9.80 27.40
N ASP A 104 44.97 9.30 27.31
CA ASP A 104 45.50 8.27 28.17
C ASP A 104 46.89 8.72 28.67
N ARG A 105 47.15 8.51 29.97
CA ARG A 105 48.45 8.92 30.59
C ARG A 105 49.59 8.12 30.03
N ASP A 106 49.34 6.87 29.70
CA ASP A 106 50.34 5.93 29.22
C ASP A 106 50.52 6.00 27.71
N GLY A 107 49.75 6.93 27.08
CA GLY A 107 49.74 7.17 25.64
C GLY A 107 48.74 6.30 24.90
N MET A 108 48.23 6.83 23.81
CA MET A 108 47.26 6.12 22.98
C MET A 108 47.91 5.57 21.71
N GLY A 109 47.71 4.31 21.45
CA GLY A 109 48.06 3.68 20.19
C GLY A 109 46.99 3.95 19.11
N SER A 110 47.06 3.18 18.05
CA SER A 110 46.06 3.30 16.95
C SER A 110 44.67 2.90 17.43
N ILE A 111 43.72 3.82 17.30
CA ILE A 111 42.32 3.61 17.66
C ILE A 111 41.68 2.69 16.63
N GLN A 112 41.01 1.66 17.11
CA GLN A 112 40.09 0.81 16.34
C GLN A 112 38.67 1.12 16.72
N VAL A 113 37.81 1.20 15.74
CA VAL A 113 36.38 1.54 15.87
C VAL A 113 35.53 0.37 15.45
N GLN A 114 34.49 0.06 16.20
CA GLN A 114 33.48 -0.91 15.84
C GLN A 114 32.08 -0.42 16.25
N TRP A 115 31.22 -0.21 15.27
CA TRP A 115 29.82 0.09 15.53
C TRP A 115 29.07 -1.17 15.94
N GLN A 116 28.15 -0.99 16.86
CA GLN A 116 27.28 -2.04 17.39
C GLN A 116 25.83 -1.57 17.31
N ILE A 117 24.93 -2.53 17.17
CA ILE A 117 23.50 -2.33 17.04
C ILE A 117 22.74 -3.18 18.08
N SER A 118 21.60 -2.68 18.53
CA SER A 118 20.73 -3.39 19.45
C SER A 118 19.26 -3.08 19.14
N ASP A 119 18.38 -4.07 19.26
CA ASP A 119 16.95 -3.89 19.14
C ASP A 119 16.31 -3.40 20.46
N ASP A 120 16.93 -3.64 21.60
CA ASP A 120 16.37 -3.40 22.95
C ASP A 120 17.22 -2.47 23.82
N GLY A 121 18.40 -2.07 23.38
CA GLY A 121 19.37 -1.28 24.13
C GLY A 121 20.22 -2.08 25.11
N ASP A 122 19.94 -3.36 25.31
CA ASP A 122 20.62 -4.25 26.25
C ASP A 122 21.50 -5.29 25.54
N ASN A 123 20.97 -5.94 24.51
CA ASN A 123 21.65 -6.99 23.76
C ASN A 123 22.31 -6.40 22.50
N TRP A 124 23.66 -6.37 22.48
CA TRP A 124 24.42 -5.70 21.44
C TRP A 124 25.09 -6.67 20.48
N MET A 125 24.92 -6.42 19.20
CA MET A 125 25.58 -7.14 18.11
C MET A 125 26.53 -6.21 17.36
N VAL A 126 27.61 -6.78 16.85
CA VAL A 126 28.56 -6.08 15.99
C VAL A 126 27.92 -5.81 14.63
N LEU A 127 28.03 -4.60 14.13
CA LEU A 127 27.71 -4.27 12.74
C LEU A 127 28.90 -4.67 11.85
N PRO A 128 28.76 -5.70 11.00
CA PRO A 128 29.87 -6.18 10.17
C PRO A 128 30.35 -5.09 9.21
N GLY A 129 31.69 -4.86 9.20
CA GLY A 129 32.32 -3.87 8.32
C GLY A 129 32.16 -2.41 8.75
N ALA A 130 31.38 -2.10 9.78
CA ALA A 130 31.24 -0.75 10.33
C ALA A 130 32.41 -0.43 11.30
N ILE A 131 33.60 -0.24 10.76
CA ILE A 131 34.85 -0.04 11.49
C ILE A 131 35.47 1.36 11.28
N GLN A 132 34.74 2.25 10.65
CA GLN A 132 35.17 3.62 10.39
C GLN A 132 34.65 4.58 11.46
N PRO A 133 35.31 5.72 11.70
CA PRO A 133 34.83 6.75 12.60
C PRO A 133 33.50 7.40 12.14
N ARG A 134 32.99 6.99 11.01
CA ARG A 134 31.77 7.49 10.39
C ARG A 134 30.84 6.33 10.07
N PHE A 135 29.55 6.54 10.26
CA PHE A 135 28.51 5.58 9.92
C PHE A 135 27.27 6.32 9.44
N VAL A 136 26.61 5.79 8.44
CA VAL A 136 25.34 6.31 7.94
C VAL A 136 24.31 5.21 8.12
N PRO A 137 23.38 5.35 9.08
CA PRO A 137 22.27 4.40 9.24
C PRO A 137 21.39 4.35 7.99
N ARG A 138 20.84 3.18 7.71
CA ARG A 138 19.90 2.91 6.62
C ARG A 138 18.65 2.25 7.19
N ASP A 139 17.69 1.87 6.34
CA ASP A 139 16.44 1.20 6.74
C ASP A 139 16.64 0.04 7.71
N ALA A 140 17.72 -0.74 7.50
CA ALA A 140 18.03 -1.89 8.36
C ALA A 140 18.31 -1.52 9.82
N GLU A 141 18.74 -0.29 10.07
CA GLU A 141 19.06 0.25 11.40
C GLU A 141 17.90 1.05 12.00
N VAL A 142 16.88 1.38 11.23
CA VAL A 142 15.72 2.15 11.71
C VAL A 142 15.03 1.45 12.88
N GLY A 143 14.69 2.23 13.91
CA GLY A 143 14.06 1.75 15.14
C GLY A 143 15.01 1.10 16.14
N LYS A 144 16.29 0.90 15.78
CA LYS A 144 17.30 0.24 16.63
C LYS A 144 18.24 1.26 17.26
N PHE A 145 18.91 0.82 18.30
CA PHE A 145 19.91 1.60 19.00
C PHE A 145 21.31 1.35 18.42
N LEU A 146 22.12 2.39 18.36
CA LEU A 146 23.51 2.34 17.90
C LEU A 146 24.46 2.77 19.03
N ARG A 147 25.62 2.15 19.09
CA ARG A 147 26.75 2.59 19.93
C ARG A 147 28.05 2.25 19.25
N VAL A 148 29.11 2.80 19.78
CA VAL A 148 30.49 2.57 19.28
C VAL A 148 31.35 1.97 20.37
N GLN A 149 32.04 0.92 20.02
CA GLN A 149 33.18 0.41 20.79
C GLN A 149 34.47 0.96 20.17
N ILE A 150 35.31 1.56 21.02
CA ILE A 150 36.63 2.01 20.67
C ILE A 150 37.62 1.12 21.43
N SER A 151 38.65 0.66 20.76
CA SER A 151 39.76 -0.09 21.38
C SER A 151 41.10 0.40 20.85
N TYR A 152 42.14 0.34 21.70
CA TYR A 152 43.51 0.66 21.37
C TYR A 152 44.45 -0.08 22.30
N VAL A 153 45.72 -0.06 22.01
CA VAL A 153 46.80 -0.54 22.93
C VAL A 153 47.53 0.70 23.41
N ASP A 154 47.72 0.85 24.73
CA ASP A 154 48.40 1.99 25.31
C ASP A 154 49.92 1.94 25.03
N GLY A 155 50.67 2.96 25.45
CA GLY A 155 52.12 3.04 25.26
C GLY A 155 52.93 2.03 26.11
N GLN A 156 52.28 1.35 27.08
CA GLN A 156 52.88 0.29 27.90
C GLN A 156 52.50 -1.13 27.41
N GLY A 157 51.65 -1.23 26.39
CA GLY A 157 51.25 -2.49 25.76
C GLY A 157 49.98 -3.10 26.34
N ASN A 158 49.19 -2.37 27.15
CA ASN A 158 47.93 -2.85 27.68
C ASN A 158 46.77 -2.57 26.67
N PRO A 159 45.86 -3.54 26.47
CA PRO A 159 44.67 -3.30 25.65
C PRO A 159 43.64 -2.49 26.43
N GLU A 160 43.16 -1.45 25.84
CA GLU A 160 42.13 -0.55 26.39
C GLU A 160 40.87 -0.59 25.54
N MET A 161 39.72 -0.44 26.19
CA MET A 161 38.42 -0.44 25.52
C MET A 161 37.47 0.54 26.20
N MET A 162 36.71 1.25 25.40
CA MET A 162 35.58 2.08 25.86
C MET A 162 34.36 1.97 24.94
N ILE A 163 33.23 2.26 25.51
CA ILE A 163 31.93 2.21 24.79
C ILE A 163 31.28 3.58 24.90
N SER A 164 30.78 4.09 23.79
CA SER A 164 30.02 5.35 23.77
C SER A 164 28.67 5.19 24.49
N PRO A 165 28.00 6.29 24.88
CA PRO A 165 26.56 6.28 25.09
C PRO A 165 25.85 5.69 23.87
N MET A 166 24.73 5.04 24.08
CA MET A 166 23.89 4.57 22.97
C MET A 166 23.12 5.73 22.33
N SER A 167 22.69 5.57 21.09
CA SER A 167 21.78 6.52 20.45
C SER A 167 20.36 6.41 21.02
N GLN A 168 19.52 7.39 20.71
CA GLN A 168 18.08 7.13 20.60
C GLN A 168 17.85 6.10 19.48
N PRO A 169 16.67 5.44 19.43
CA PRO A 169 16.34 4.61 18.27
C PRO A 169 16.49 5.42 16.97
N VAL A 170 17.15 4.83 15.98
CA VAL A 170 17.34 5.46 14.67
C VAL A 170 15.98 5.85 14.12
N ARG A 171 15.81 7.12 13.83
CA ARG A 171 14.57 7.67 13.30
C ARG A 171 14.50 7.48 11.80
N ASN A 172 13.36 7.01 11.32
CA ASN A 172 13.07 6.88 9.89
C ASN A 172 13.02 8.22 9.17
N VAL A 173 13.46 8.24 7.93
CA VAL A 173 13.24 9.31 6.95
C VAL A 173 12.51 8.68 5.77
N ASN A 174 11.26 9.07 5.57
CA ASN A 174 10.42 8.50 4.54
C ASN A 174 11.09 8.48 3.16
N ASP A 175 11.28 7.31 2.60
CA ASP A 175 11.69 7.12 1.22
C ASP A 175 10.48 7.17 0.29
N LYS A 176 10.68 7.63 -0.93
CA LYS A 176 9.60 7.71 -1.90
C LYS A 176 9.51 6.42 -2.68
N PRO A 177 8.28 5.99 -3.02
CA PRO A 177 8.10 4.84 -3.90
C PRO A 177 8.91 4.95 -5.18
N MET A 178 9.55 3.88 -5.57
CA MET A 178 10.18 3.72 -6.87
C MET A 178 9.25 2.97 -7.82
N GLY A 179 9.38 3.24 -9.13
CA GLY A 179 8.48 2.70 -10.14
C GLY A 179 7.13 3.41 -10.17
N ARG A 180 6.20 2.87 -10.92
CA ARG A 180 4.83 3.37 -11.01
C ARG A 180 3.87 2.29 -11.50
N PRO A 181 2.59 2.38 -11.14
CA PRO A 181 1.57 1.49 -11.68
C PRO A 181 1.28 1.81 -13.14
N GLU A 182 0.96 0.80 -13.94
CA GLU A 182 0.60 0.94 -15.34
C GLU A 182 -0.78 0.33 -15.61
N LEU A 183 -1.53 0.90 -16.55
CA LEU A 183 -2.75 0.27 -17.03
C LEU A 183 -2.43 -0.74 -18.14
N ARG A 184 -3.10 -1.90 -18.08
CA ARG A 184 -3.06 -2.97 -19.08
C ARG A 184 -4.46 -3.25 -19.60
N GLY A 185 -4.56 -3.65 -20.85
CA GLY A 185 -5.82 -3.93 -21.53
C GLY A 185 -6.17 -2.87 -22.58
N GLU A 186 -7.23 -3.11 -23.32
CA GLU A 186 -7.75 -2.18 -24.32
C GLU A 186 -8.88 -1.34 -23.71
N ALA A 187 -8.86 -0.05 -23.99
CA ALA A 187 -9.97 0.85 -23.64
C ALA A 187 -11.09 0.70 -24.68
N LYS A 188 -11.86 -0.36 -24.54
CA LYS A 188 -12.94 -0.74 -25.43
C LYS A 188 -14.05 -1.37 -24.61
N GLU A 189 -15.28 -1.16 -25.01
CA GLU A 189 -16.43 -1.84 -24.42
C GLU A 189 -16.22 -3.35 -24.39
N ASP A 190 -16.78 -3.99 -23.38
CA ASP A 190 -16.65 -5.42 -23.06
C ASP A 190 -15.22 -5.91 -22.73
N SER A 191 -14.23 -5.06 -22.79
CA SER A 191 -12.86 -5.37 -22.38
C SER A 191 -12.64 -5.17 -20.88
N VAL A 192 -11.48 -5.65 -20.40
CA VAL A 192 -11.05 -5.49 -19.02
C VAL A 192 -9.81 -4.62 -19.00
N LEU A 193 -9.82 -3.58 -18.17
CA LEU A 193 -8.61 -2.88 -17.78
C LEU A 193 -8.08 -3.46 -16.47
N ALA A 194 -6.77 -3.61 -16.38
CA ALA A 194 -6.06 -4.10 -15.21
C ALA A 194 -4.95 -3.13 -14.80
N ILE A 195 -4.65 -3.06 -13.51
CA ILE A 195 -3.57 -2.27 -12.94
C ILE A 195 -2.37 -3.21 -12.73
N ASP A 196 -1.28 -2.95 -13.42
CA ASP A 196 0.01 -3.60 -13.20
C ASP A 196 0.82 -2.77 -12.19
N SER A 197 0.90 -3.25 -10.96
CA SER A 197 1.67 -2.65 -9.87
C SER A 197 2.98 -3.40 -9.56
N SER A 198 3.37 -4.36 -10.38
CA SER A 198 4.53 -5.24 -10.14
C SER A 198 5.89 -4.52 -10.11
N ARG A 199 5.93 -3.29 -10.60
CA ARG A 199 7.16 -2.48 -10.64
C ARG A 199 7.28 -1.48 -9.50
N ILE A 200 6.31 -1.45 -8.60
CA ILE A 200 6.36 -0.57 -7.44
C ILE A 200 7.25 -1.23 -6.39
N SER A 201 8.19 -0.47 -5.86
CA SER A 201 9.00 -0.84 -4.70
C SER A 201 9.18 0.37 -3.80
N ASP A 202 9.46 0.12 -2.53
CA ASP A 202 9.65 1.13 -1.51
C ASP A 202 10.71 0.62 -0.53
N GLU A 203 11.72 1.44 -0.20
CA GLU A 203 12.77 1.06 0.75
C GLU A 203 12.21 0.98 2.17
N ASP A 204 11.25 1.84 2.51
CA ASP A 204 10.48 1.78 3.77
C ASP A 204 9.54 0.57 3.85
N GLY A 205 9.44 -0.21 2.79
CA GLY A 205 8.61 -1.41 2.69
C GLY A 205 7.27 -1.18 2.00
N LEU A 206 6.90 -2.11 1.13
CA LEU A 206 5.66 -2.05 0.39
C LEU A 206 4.53 -2.75 1.17
N GLY A 207 3.58 -1.98 1.67
CA GLY A 207 2.37 -2.50 2.32
C GLY A 207 1.33 -3.04 1.35
N ALA A 208 0.18 -3.44 1.88
CA ALA A 208 -0.93 -3.92 1.06
C ALA A 208 -1.48 -2.81 0.17
N LEU A 209 -1.53 -3.07 -1.14
CA LEU A 209 -2.02 -2.13 -2.14
C LEU A 209 -3.53 -1.99 -2.07
N SER A 210 -4.02 -0.77 -2.20
CA SER A 210 -5.43 -0.43 -2.38
C SER A 210 -5.62 0.38 -3.66
N TYR A 211 -6.75 0.20 -4.32
CA TYR A 211 -7.03 0.72 -5.64
C TYR A 211 -8.29 1.57 -5.64
N ILE A 212 -8.23 2.71 -6.33
CA ILE A 212 -9.41 3.53 -6.63
C ILE A 212 -9.34 3.86 -8.11
N TRP A 213 -10.34 3.44 -8.85
CA TRP A 213 -10.50 3.82 -10.26
C TRP A 213 -11.10 5.21 -10.35
N GLN A 214 -10.61 5.97 -11.31
CA GLN A 214 -11.14 7.27 -11.66
C GLN A 214 -11.45 7.32 -13.16
N ARG A 215 -12.50 8.02 -13.53
CA ARG A 215 -12.87 8.25 -14.93
C ARG A 215 -13.00 9.73 -15.24
N SER A 216 -12.85 10.08 -16.49
CA SER A 216 -13.04 11.43 -17.00
C SER A 216 -13.43 11.40 -18.47
N SER A 217 -14.36 12.26 -18.89
CA SER A 217 -14.71 12.46 -20.30
C SER A 217 -13.73 13.35 -21.05
N GLU A 218 -12.96 14.17 -20.32
CA GLU A 218 -12.08 15.20 -20.90
C GLU A 218 -10.60 15.03 -20.54
N ARG A 219 -10.25 13.98 -19.75
CA ARG A 219 -8.90 13.71 -19.20
C ARG A 219 -8.34 14.83 -18.30
N THR A 220 -9.17 15.77 -17.86
CA THR A 220 -8.79 16.88 -16.99
C THR A 220 -9.42 16.79 -15.61
N ASN A 221 -10.73 16.61 -15.56
CA ASN A 221 -11.49 16.45 -14.31
C ASN A 221 -11.74 14.98 -14.05
N TRP A 222 -11.13 14.45 -13.00
CA TRP A 222 -11.21 13.04 -12.64
C TRP A 222 -12.16 12.84 -11.46
N GLU A 223 -13.15 11.98 -11.63
CA GLU A 223 -14.07 11.56 -10.59
C GLU A 223 -13.82 10.10 -10.19
N ASN A 224 -13.99 9.78 -8.90
CA ASN A 224 -13.87 8.41 -8.45
C ASN A 224 -14.98 7.57 -9.09
N PHE A 225 -14.60 6.43 -9.67
CA PHE A 225 -15.53 5.45 -10.17
C PHE A 225 -16.02 4.61 -8.99
N PRO A 226 -17.30 4.68 -8.62
CA PRO A 226 -17.79 4.13 -7.36
C PRO A 226 -17.67 2.61 -7.32
N ASP A 227 -17.49 2.08 -6.10
CA ASP A 227 -17.51 0.65 -5.77
C ASP A 227 -16.49 -0.24 -6.53
N GLN A 228 -15.44 0.37 -7.12
CA GLN A 228 -14.40 -0.33 -7.86
C GLN A 228 -13.07 -0.24 -7.11
N PHE A 229 -12.83 -1.23 -6.23
CA PHE A 229 -11.63 -1.30 -5.37
C PHE A 229 -10.68 -2.45 -5.76
N LYS A 230 -10.98 -3.14 -6.87
CA LYS A 230 -10.12 -4.21 -7.40
C LYS A 230 -9.08 -3.64 -8.34
N ASP A 231 -8.05 -4.42 -8.57
CA ASP A 231 -7.01 -4.16 -9.57
C ASP A 231 -7.50 -4.26 -11.03
N THR A 232 -8.75 -4.64 -11.23
CA THR A 232 -9.36 -4.80 -12.55
C THR A 232 -10.77 -4.19 -12.59
N ILE A 233 -11.13 -3.61 -13.76
CA ILE A 233 -12.52 -3.22 -14.09
C ILE A 233 -12.91 -3.78 -15.44
N ARG A 234 -14.19 -4.18 -15.58
CA ARG A 234 -14.79 -4.49 -16.87
C ARG A 234 -15.51 -3.26 -17.39
N LEU A 235 -15.21 -2.90 -18.62
CA LEU A 235 -15.83 -1.77 -19.31
C LEU A 235 -17.16 -2.21 -19.93
N THR A 236 -18.15 -1.34 -19.90
CA THR A 236 -19.49 -1.55 -20.39
C THR A 236 -19.90 -0.40 -21.32
N GLN A 237 -21.06 -0.48 -21.93
CA GLN A 237 -21.65 0.60 -22.75
C GLN A 237 -21.66 1.96 -22.02
N SER A 238 -21.92 1.96 -20.70
CA SER A 238 -21.94 3.21 -19.92
C SER A 238 -20.57 3.86 -19.74
N ASP A 239 -19.51 3.15 -20.10
CA ASP A 239 -18.12 3.61 -19.98
C ASP A 239 -17.57 4.17 -21.31
N VAL A 240 -18.32 3.99 -22.39
CA VAL A 240 -17.98 4.53 -23.72
C VAL A 240 -17.87 6.06 -23.66
N GLY A 241 -16.78 6.59 -24.22
CA GLY A 241 -16.48 8.03 -24.22
C GLY A 241 -15.70 8.51 -22.99
N PHE A 242 -15.48 7.67 -21.97
CA PHE A 242 -14.65 8.00 -20.82
C PHE A 242 -13.23 7.46 -20.97
N SER A 243 -12.26 8.12 -20.36
CA SER A 243 -10.93 7.60 -20.09
C SER A 243 -10.81 7.23 -18.60
N TYR A 244 -9.97 6.26 -18.31
CA TYR A 244 -9.77 5.73 -16.96
C TYR A 244 -8.33 5.91 -16.50
N ARG A 245 -8.15 6.10 -15.20
CA ARG A 245 -6.89 5.98 -14.50
C ARG A 245 -7.11 5.34 -13.14
N ALA A 246 -6.05 4.88 -12.52
CA ALA A 246 -6.11 4.32 -11.18
C ALA A 246 -5.22 5.10 -10.20
N VAL A 247 -5.72 5.28 -9.00
CA VAL A 247 -4.97 5.71 -7.82
C VAL A 247 -4.64 4.47 -7.03
N VAL A 248 -3.36 4.20 -6.84
CA VAL A 248 -2.83 3.09 -6.04
C VAL A 248 -2.25 3.67 -4.76
N SER A 249 -2.66 3.17 -3.62
CA SER A 249 -2.13 3.63 -2.33
C SER A 249 -1.85 2.47 -1.39
N TYR A 250 -0.90 2.66 -0.49
CA TYR A 250 -0.54 1.72 0.57
C TYR A 250 -0.03 2.49 1.79
N ILE A 251 0.19 1.77 2.87
CA ILE A 251 0.92 2.26 4.03
C ILE A 251 2.22 1.48 4.06
N ASP A 252 3.35 2.19 4.11
CA ASP A 252 4.68 1.58 4.18
C ASP A 252 4.94 0.87 5.53
N GLY A 253 6.12 0.30 5.68
CA GLY A 253 6.52 -0.41 6.90
C GLY A 253 6.68 0.49 8.13
N PHE A 254 6.81 1.81 7.95
CA PHE A 254 6.94 2.79 9.02
C PHE A 254 5.68 3.66 9.23
N GLY A 255 4.59 3.35 8.50
CA GLY A 255 3.27 3.94 8.73
C GLY A 255 2.95 5.15 7.87
N THR A 256 3.79 5.51 6.89
CA THR A 256 3.50 6.58 5.94
C THR A 256 2.55 6.09 4.85
N ARG A 257 1.61 6.95 4.47
CA ARG A 257 0.71 6.64 3.35
C ARG A 257 1.32 7.14 2.05
N GLU A 258 1.57 6.21 1.17
CA GLU A 258 2.04 6.47 -0.18
C GLU A 258 0.91 6.41 -1.20
N THR A 259 1.03 7.23 -2.27
CA THR A 259 0.01 7.33 -3.31
C THR A 259 0.65 7.54 -4.67
N LEU A 260 0.29 6.68 -5.60
CA LEU A 260 0.74 6.68 -6.99
C LEU A 260 -0.47 6.72 -7.93
N VAL A 261 -0.30 7.31 -9.11
CA VAL A 261 -1.38 7.39 -10.10
C VAL A 261 -0.86 6.86 -11.44
N THR A 262 -1.67 6.05 -12.11
CA THR A 262 -1.34 5.57 -13.47
C THR A 262 -1.46 6.70 -14.50
N ASP A 263 -0.84 6.53 -15.65
CA ASP A 263 -1.23 7.27 -16.85
C ASP A 263 -2.70 6.92 -17.16
N SER A 264 -3.38 7.79 -17.91
CA SER A 264 -4.76 7.54 -18.32
C SER A 264 -4.83 6.56 -19.49
N SER A 265 -5.91 5.77 -19.55
CA SER A 265 -6.25 5.00 -20.74
C SER A 265 -6.55 5.89 -21.94
N GLU A 266 -6.62 5.30 -23.11
CA GLU A 266 -7.36 5.90 -24.22
C GLU A 266 -8.85 6.03 -23.86
N VAL A 267 -9.58 6.79 -24.67
CA VAL A 267 -11.04 6.88 -24.54
C VAL A 267 -11.64 5.53 -24.87
N VAL A 268 -12.55 5.04 -24.03
CA VAL A 268 -13.25 3.78 -24.24
C VAL A 268 -14.02 3.84 -25.57
N ALA A 269 -13.62 2.97 -26.49
CA ALA A 269 -14.27 2.83 -27.79
C ALA A 269 -15.53 1.98 -27.69
N ASN A 270 -16.53 2.36 -28.46
CA ASN A 270 -17.78 1.60 -28.60
C ASN A 270 -17.55 0.28 -29.36
N VAL A 271 -18.37 -0.71 -29.07
CA VAL A 271 -18.56 -1.93 -29.87
C VAL A 271 -19.99 -1.89 -30.39
N ASP A 272 -20.15 -1.87 -31.71
CA ASP A 272 -21.48 -1.91 -32.33
C ASP A 272 -22.25 -3.15 -31.90
N ASN A 273 -23.39 -2.93 -31.24
CA ASN A 273 -24.27 -3.97 -30.77
C ASN A 273 -25.40 -4.22 -31.78
N PRO A 274 -25.82 -5.45 -32.00
CA PRO A 274 -26.87 -5.74 -32.96
C PRO A 274 -28.24 -5.26 -32.45
N LEU A 275 -29.06 -4.72 -33.37
CA LEU A 275 -30.46 -4.40 -33.10
C LEU A 275 -31.22 -5.65 -32.67
N GLU A 276 -31.85 -5.57 -31.51
CA GLU A 276 -32.73 -6.63 -30.98
C GLU A 276 -34.20 -6.34 -31.15
N GLY A 277 -35.02 -7.40 -31.06
CA GLY A 277 -36.48 -7.30 -31.12
C GLY A 277 -37.06 -7.68 -32.46
N LYS A 278 -38.31 -7.31 -32.68
CA LYS A 278 -39.08 -7.66 -33.91
C LYS A 278 -40.06 -6.57 -34.27
N VAL A 279 -40.21 -6.35 -35.57
CA VAL A 279 -41.34 -5.60 -36.12
C VAL A 279 -42.53 -6.52 -36.26
N VAL A 280 -43.65 -6.19 -35.63
CA VAL A 280 -44.87 -7.00 -35.64
C VAL A 280 -45.98 -6.22 -36.37
N VAL A 281 -46.49 -6.77 -37.47
CA VAL A 281 -47.67 -6.21 -38.18
C VAL A 281 -48.92 -6.80 -37.59
N ARG A 282 -49.87 -5.94 -37.22
CA ARG A 282 -51.20 -6.32 -36.71
C ARG A 282 -52.29 -5.70 -37.60
N GLY A 283 -53.45 -6.33 -37.64
CA GLY A 283 -54.61 -5.95 -38.41
C GLY A 283 -55.15 -7.11 -39.25
N GLN A 284 -56.26 -6.87 -39.97
CA GLN A 284 -56.86 -7.86 -40.87
C GLN A 284 -56.39 -7.60 -42.30
N SER A 285 -55.94 -8.63 -43.01
CA SER A 285 -55.48 -8.53 -44.39
C SER A 285 -56.61 -8.55 -45.40
N ILE A 286 -57.57 -7.60 -45.24
CA ILE A 286 -58.73 -7.42 -46.13
C ILE A 286 -58.79 -5.97 -46.62
N GLU A 287 -59.26 -5.77 -47.82
CA GLU A 287 -59.50 -4.43 -48.37
C GLU A 287 -60.29 -3.56 -47.42
N GLY A 288 -59.95 -2.27 -47.31
CA GLY A 288 -60.60 -1.30 -46.42
C GLY A 288 -60.12 -1.38 -44.95
N ALA A 289 -59.35 -2.42 -44.55
CA ALA A 289 -58.79 -2.49 -43.20
C ALA A 289 -57.48 -1.75 -43.11
N GLU A 290 -57.07 -1.49 -41.86
CA GLU A 290 -55.77 -0.88 -41.53
C GLU A 290 -54.81 -1.94 -40.93
N LEU A 291 -53.58 -1.95 -41.38
CA LEU A 291 -52.47 -2.65 -40.76
C LEU A 291 -51.64 -1.66 -39.95
N THR A 292 -51.21 -2.09 -38.79
CA THR A 292 -50.32 -1.31 -37.91
C THR A 292 -48.98 -2.06 -37.69
N ALA A 293 -47.90 -1.39 -37.96
CA ALA A 293 -46.54 -1.89 -37.61
C ALA A 293 -46.16 -1.50 -36.17
N ASN A 294 -45.96 -2.48 -35.32
CA ASN A 294 -45.53 -2.30 -33.97
C ASN A 294 -43.98 -2.52 -33.89
N THR A 295 -43.29 -1.49 -33.47
CA THR A 295 -41.82 -1.45 -33.31
C THR A 295 -41.38 -1.35 -31.85
N SER A 296 -42.30 -1.45 -30.90
CA SER A 296 -42.07 -1.18 -29.47
C SER A 296 -41.10 -2.18 -28.78
N THR A 297 -40.79 -3.28 -29.43
CA THR A 297 -39.84 -4.29 -28.93
C THR A 297 -38.45 -4.15 -29.53
N LEU A 298 -38.24 -3.19 -30.41
CA LEU A 298 -36.93 -2.90 -30.97
C LEU A 298 -36.10 -2.16 -29.92
N SER A 299 -34.90 -2.64 -29.65
CA SER A 299 -33.94 -2.05 -28.78
C SER A 299 -32.52 -2.25 -29.33
N ASP A 300 -31.68 -1.31 -29.03
CA ASP A 300 -30.27 -1.34 -29.37
C ASP A 300 -29.47 -0.81 -28.18
N PHE A 301 -28.43 -1.51 -27.77
CA PHE A 301 -27.59 -1.09 -26.64
C PHE A 301 -26.84 0.21 -26.92
N ASP A 302 -26.48 0.44 -28.20
CA ASP A 302 -25.87 1.68 -28.65
C ASP A 302 -26.83 2.86 -28.71
N GLY A 303 -28.12 2.54 -28.56
CA GLY A 303 -29.22 3.48 -28.69
C GLY A 303 -29.73 3.58 -30.13
N ILE A 304 -30.99 4.00 -30.25
CA ILE A 304 -31.63 4.25 -31.53
C ILE A 304 -31.79 5.75 -31.74
N SER A 305 -30.93 6.32 -32.60
CA SER A 305 -30.98 7.76 -32.90
C SER A 305 -32.14 8.12 -33.82
N SER A 306 -32.44 7.26 -34.77
CA SER A 306 -33.58 7.42 -35.67
C SER A 306 -34.16 6.08 -36.13
N MET A 307 -35.43 6.07 -36.45
CA MET A 307 -36.13 4.91 -36.97
C MET A 307 -36.98 5.32 -38.15
N ASN A 308 -36.72 4.75 -39.30
CA ASN A 308 -37.50 4.97 -40.50
C ASN A 308 -38.26 3.69 -40.90
N LEU A 309 -39.59 3.77 -40.97
CA LEU A 309 -40.48 2.67 -41.33
C LEU A 309 -40.93 2.82 -42.79
N ALA A 310 -40.78 1.76 -43.56
CA ALA A 310 -41.28 1.66 -44.93
C ALA A 310 -42.21 0.44 -45.05
N TRP A 311 -43.35 0.64 -45.76
CA TRP A 311 -44.20 -0.46 -46.17
C TRP A 311 -43.76 -0.92 -47.54
N GLU A 312 -43.70 -2.21 -47.73
CA GLU A 312 -43.27 -2.83 -48.98
C GLU A 312 -44.31 -3.85 -49.45
N THR A 313 -44.42 -4.00 -50.78
CA THR A 313 -45.32 -4.97 -51.42
C THR A 313 -44.56 -5.95 -52.28
N SER A 314 -45.14 -7.15 -52.48
CA SER A 314 -44.56 -8.19 -53.32
C SER A 314 -45.67 -9.08 -53.87
N THR A 315 -45.57 -9.45 -55.18
CA THR A 315 -46.44 -10.42 -55.84
C THR A 315 -45.92 -11.85 -55.71
N ASP A 316 -44.60 -12.01 -55.59
CA ASP A 316 -43.91 -13.32 -55.58
C ASP A 316 -43.33 -13.70 -54.20
N GLY A 317 -43.36 -12.74 -53.24
CA GLY A 317 -42.78 -12.91 -51.92
C GLY A 317 -41.25 -12.86 -51.90
N ARG A 318 -40.60 -12.55 -53.02
CA ARG A 318 -39.14 -12.47 -53.18
C ARG A 318 -38.66 -11.06 -53.51
N THR A 319 -39.35 -10.43 -54.48
CA THR A 319 -39.04 -9.07 -54.90
C THR A 319 -39.99 -8.11 -54.21
N TRP A 320 -39.46 -7.14 -53.47
CA TRP A 320 -40.21 -6.19 -52.64
C TRP A 320 -40.04 -4.78 -53.21
N ARG A 321 -41.10 -4.01 -53.26
CA ARG A 321 -41.14 -2.60 -53.72
C ARG A 321 -41.76 -1.77 -52.60
N GLU A 322 -41.15 -0.63 -52.30
CA GLU A 322 -41.67 0.32 -51.35
C GLU A 322 -42.96 0.98 -51.84
N LEU A 323 -43.82 1.29 -50.88
CA LEU A 323 -45.05 2.08 -51.07
C LEU A 323 -44.74 3.52 -50.72
N ASP A 324 -44.47 4.37 -51.71
CA ASP A 324 -44.03 5.77 -51.51
C ASP A 324 -45.01 6.59 -50.66
N TYR A 325 -46.32 6.34 -50.79
CA TYR A 325 -47.34 7.03 -50.04
C TYR A 325 -47.46 6.60 -48.57
N ALA A 326 -46.82 5.53 -48.17
CA ALA A 326 -46.87 4.97 -46.83
C ALA A 326 -45.52 5.00 -46.10
N GLN A 327 -44.55 5.76 -46.62
CA GLN A 327 -43.28 5.93 -45.96
C GLN A 327 -43.38 6.73 -44.67
N GLY A 328 -42.68 6.28 -43.66
CA GLY A 328 -42.67 6.91 -42.34
C GLY A 328 -43.97 6.72 -41.52
N THR A 329 -44.97 6.06 -42.05
CA THR A 329 -46.24 5.84 -41.36
C THR A 329 -46.26 4.48 -40.65
N ARG A 330 -46.78 4.45 -39.43
CA ARG A 330 -46.99 3.17 -38.71
C ARG A 330 -48.17 2.39 -39.23
N ASN A 331 -49.11 3.10 -39.87
CA ASN A 331 -50.36 2.53 -40.32
C ASN A 331 -50.40 2.47 -41.85
N LEU A 332 -50.91 1.38 -42.39
CA LEU A 332 -51.14 1.19 -43.81
C LEU A 332 -52.62 0.83 -44.04
N ASN A 333 -53.32 1.70 -44.76
CA ASN A 333 -54.68 1.39 -45.25
C ASN A 333 -54.58 0.46 -46.46
N LEU A 334 -55.27 -0.67 -46.40
CA LEU A 334 -55.32 -1.64 -47.48
C LEU A 334 -56.33 -1.22 -48.56
N VAL A 335 -55.82 -0.64 -49.62
CA VAL A 335 -56.58 -0.18 -50.78
C VAL A 335 -56.70 -1.27 -51.84
N GLN A 336 -57.63 -1.12 -52.80
CA GLN A 336 -57.90 -2.09 -53.89
C GLN A 336 -56.60 -2.54 -54.64
N GLU A 337 -55.66 -1.66 -54.83
CA GLU A 337 -54.38 -1.94 -55.52
C GLU A 337 -53.48 -2.95 -54.76
N LEU A 338 -53.76 -3.16 -53.47
CA LEU A 338 -53.03 -4.11 -52.64
C LEU A 338 -53.72 -5.48 -52.55
N VAL A 339 -54.86 -5.66 -53.22
CA VAL A 339 -55.56 -6.95 -53.27
C VAL A 339 -54.71 -7.98 -54.04
N GLY A 340 -54.42 -9.12 -53.43
CA GLY A 340 -53.64 -10.21 -54.04
C GLY A 340 -52.13 -10.06 -53.94
N VAL A 341 -51.61 -9.00 -53.32
CA VAL A 341 -50.17 -8.82 -53.07
C VAL A 341 -49.89 -9.09 -51.58
N ARG A 342 -48.62 -9.41 -51.28
CA ARG A 342 -48.09 -9.50 -49.91
C ARG A 342 -47.61 -8.14 -49.49
N VAL A 343 -47.80 -7.80 -48.23
CA VAL A 343 -47.25 -6.59 -47.60
C VAL A 343 -46.36 -6.92 -46.42
N ARG A 344 -45.33 -6.14 -46.22
CA ARG A 344 -44.48 -6.17 -45.01
C ARG A 344 -44.09 -4.76 -44.59
N ALA A 345 -43.77 -4.63 -43.32
CA ALA A 345 -43.14 -3.44 -42.80
C ALA A 345 -41.62 -3.69 -42.68
N ARG A 346 -40.81 -2.78 -43.20
CA ARG A 346 -39.35 -2.74 -43.02
C ARG A 346 -39.00 -1.53 -42.17
N VAL A 347 -38.11 -1.75 -41.21
CA VAL A 347 -37.59 -0.68 -40.38
C VAL A 347 -36.08 -0.59 -40.60
N ASN A 348 -35.64 0.61 -40.91
CA ASN A 348 -34.21 0.96 -40.91
C ASN A 348 -33.97 1.79 -39.64
N VAL A 349 -32.93 1.41 -38.89
CA VAL A 349 -32.52 2.04 -37.65
C VAL A 349 -31.12 2.61 -37.85
N VAL A 350 -30.88 3.81 -37.29
CA VAL A 350 -29.57 4.45 -37.25
C VAL A 350 -29.28 4.82 -35.81
#